data_b84e5f76a98d7aee8b416e5c2c82b6b2
#
_entry.id   b84e5f76a98d7aee8b416e5c2c82b6b2
#
_cell.length_a   1.000
_cell.length_b   1.000
_cell.length_c   1.000
_cell.angle_alpha   90.00
_cell.angle_beta   90.00
_cell.angle_gamma   90.00
#
_symmetry.space_group_name_H-M   'P 1'
#
loop_
_entity.id
_entity.type
_entity.pdbx_description
1 polymer ?
#
loop_
_entity_poly.entity_id
_entity_poly.type
_entity_poly.pdbx_seq_one_letter_code
_entity_poly.pdbx_strand_id
1 'polypeptide(L)'
;MGPLESDSGDSSDEPGPLVRLWPGEEITQYSKAGRTDRGVSAFGQVVGIRVRSNRPLPTKTEHSVDRKSEKCTEGSLLPTPAEFDDVTDEVPYVQNLNRLLPPDIRILAWAPSPPPDFSARFNCRGRHYKYFFSNPAIPPRTGAFDGKLDIPRMREAATYFLGEHDYRNFCKLDPSKQINNFRRIIYESSIEEVPTAAATGTTVSTDTTQSSPKMYYFNLRGSAFLWHQVRHMMAILFLIGQRLEEPSVIKELLNTEKNPRKPQYEMADDMPLVLWDCYFPEGELDWEYGNTVDKRGLVDTVWMGWHKAQLDQILRAGLADIVEDYKQKAVVAAVDPKRASNERQQHHILVDGGNKMLHRGKYVPIMQRPRMEHVHVLNEKYRNKKPEKVGGKGKTRSACEGGSSCHS
;
A
#
# COMPACT_ATOMS: atom_id res chain seq x y z
N MET A 1 39.54 46.79 21.01
CA MET A 1 39.03 45.51 20.51
C MET A 1 37.71 45.29 21.24
N GLY A 2 36.62 45.65 20.57
CA GLY A 2 35.26 45.56 21.09
C GLY A 2 34.63 44.20 20.76
N PRO A 3 33.61 43.75 21.48
CA PRO A 3 32.97 42.47 21.25
C PRO A 3 32.02 42.56 20.01
N LEU A 4 32.04 41.49 19.21
CA LEU A 4 31.14 41.29 18.08
C LEU A 4 29.73 41.04 18.59
N GLU A 5 28.81 41.88 18.21
CA GLU A 5 27.37 41.67 18.38
C GLU A 5 26.92 40.46 17.55
N SER A 6 26.24 39.53 18.20
CA SER A 6 25.55 38.40 17.57
C SER A 6 24.23 38.91 17.01
N ASP A 7 24.16 38.98 15.69
CA ASP A 7 22.94 39.24 14.92
C ASP A 7 22.05 38.00 14.96
N SER A 8 21.03 38.04 15.82
CA SER A 8 19.95 37.04 15.86
C SER A 8 18.93 37.42 14.78
N GLY A 9 19.20 36.98 13.56
CA GLY A 9 18.24 37.03 12.48
C GLY A 9 17.06 36.08 12.76
N ASP A 10 15.98 36.65 13.24
CA ASP A 10 14.66 36.07 13.30
C ASP A 10 14.16 35.87 11.85
N SER A 11 14.43 34.70 11.27
CA SER A 11 13.78 34.27 10.03
C SER A 11 12.41 33.75 10.41
N SER A 12 11.43 34.65 10.45
CA SER A 12 10.02 34.31 10.35
C SER A 12 9.80 33.67 8.96
N ASP A 13 9.91 32.34 8.89
CA ASP A 13 9.35 31.53 7.82
C ASP A 13 7.82 31.70 7.84
N GLU A 14 7.34 32.79 7.23
CA GLU A 14 5.96 32.85 6.82
C GLU A 14 5.75 31.71 5.81
N PRO A 15 4.82 30.76 6.06
CA PRO A 15 4.47 29.79 5.06
C PRO A 15 3.92 30.54 3.85
N GLY A 16 4.56 30.37 2.70
CA GLY A 16 4.08 30.89 1.42
C GLY A 16 2.59 30.63 1.23
N PRO A 17 1.91 31.35 0.31
CA PRO A 17 0.47 31.34 0.21
C PRO A 17 -0.03 29.89 0.16
N LEU A 18 -0.69 29.49 1.23
CA LEU A 18 -1.38 28.21 1.33
C LEU A 18 -2.29 28.12 0.11
N VAL A 19 -1.92 27.28 -0.85
CA VAL A 19 -2.86 26.81 -1.85
C VAL A 19 -4.08 26.39 -1.04
N ARG A 20 -5.18 27.12 -1.14
CA ARG A 20 -6.43 26.76 -0.47
C ARG A 20 -6.77 25.36 -0.93
N LEU A 21 -6.36 24.38 -0.16
CA LEU A 21 -6.91 23.04 -0.28
C LEU A 21 -8.41 23.20 -0.13
N TRP A 22 -9.15 22.70 -1.09
CA TRP A 22 -10.62 22.71 -1.09
C TRP A 22 -11.11 22.20 0.25
N PRO A 23 -12.14 22.80 0.85
CA PRO A 23 -12.61 22.46 2.16
C PRO A 23 -13.09 21.01 2.21
N GLY A 24 -12.50 20.21 3.09
CA GLY A 24 -12.99 18.98 3.67
C GLY A 24 -13.26 17.78 2.75
N GLU A 25 -13.09 16.59 3.30
CA GLU A 25 -13.44 15.30 2.67
C GLU A 25 -14.92 15.24 2.20
N GLU A 26 -15.80 16.02 2.82
CA GLU A 26 -17.25 16.08 2.51
C GLU A 26 -17.54 16.69 1.14
N ILE A 27 -16.71 17.63 0.65
CA ILE A 27 -16.93 18.30 -0.64
C ILE A 27 -16.29 17.53 -1.78
N THR A 28 -15.09 16.97 -1.57
CA THR A 28 -14.37 16.23 -2.60
C THR A 28 -14.82 14.78 -2.74
N GLN A 29 -15.56 14.26 -1.77
CA GLN A 29 -15.95 12.84 -1.69
C GLN A 29 -14.77 11.87 -1.90
N TYR A 30 -13.60 12.25 -1.39
CA TYR A 30 -12.38 11.48 -1.56
C TYR A 30 -12.49 10.08 -0.96
N SER A 31 -12.19 9.08 -1.77
CA SER A 31 -12.09 7.68 -1.35
C SER A 31 -10.91 7.00 -2.04
N LYS A 32 -10.35 5.95 -1.43
CA LYS A 32 -9.29 5.13 -2.04
C LYS A 32 -9.52 3.65 -1.79
N ALA A 33 -9.24 2.82 -2.78
CA ALA A 33 -9.48 1.38 -2.73
C ALA A 33 -8.61 0.68 -1.68
N GLY A 34 -7.33 0.99 -1.60
CA GLY A 34 -6.39 0.45 -0.63
C GLY A 34 -5.77 1.54 0.25
N ARG A 35 -5.57 1.25 1.54
CA ARG A 35 -4.75 2.08 2.41
C ARG A 35 -3.37 1.45 2.46
N THR A 36 -2.45 1.98 1.66
CA THR A 36 -1.04 1.61 1.71
C THR A 36 -0.35 2.31 2.85
N ASP A 37 0.50 1.60 3.58
CA ASP A 37 1.34 2.18 4.62
C ASP A 37 2.49 2.99 3.99
N ARG A 38 3.18 3.79 4.80
CA ARG A 38 4.40 4.47 4.35
C ARG A 38 5.42 3.41 3.90
N GLY A 39 6.05 3.61 2.74
CA GLY A 39 7.03 2.69 2.15
C GLY A 39 6.42 1.60 1.25
N VAL A 40 5.11 1.35 1.32
CA VAL A 40 4.41 0.38 0.45
C VAL A 40 4.08 1.03 -0.89
N SER A 41 4.46 0.36 -1.98
CA SER A 41 4.14 0.77 -3.35
C SER A 41 2.75 0.31 -3.79
N ALA A 42 2.22 0.91 -4.86
CA ALA A 42 0.97 0.49 -5.49
C ALA A 42 1.04 0.67 -7.00
N PHE A 43 0.58 -0.33 -7.76
CA PHE A 43 0.43 -0.23 -9.22
C PHE A 43 -1.05 -0.07 -9.63
N GLY A 44 -1.96 -0.75 -8.91
CA GLY A 44 -3.40 -0.70 -9.16
C GLY A 44 -4.19 0.08 -8.10
N GLN A 45 -3.66 1.19 -7.56
CA GLN A 45 -4.44 2.03 -6.63
C GLN A 45 -5.53 2.78 -7.38
N VAL A 46 -6.74 2.76 -6.83
CA VAL A 46 -7.89 3.50 -7.36
C VAL A 46 -8.32 4.56 -6.35
N VAL A 47 -8.55 5.76 -6.86
CA VAL A 47 -9.01 6.92 -6.10
C VAL A 47 -10.30 7.42 -6.70
N GLY A 48 -11.36 7.53 -5.91
CA GLY A 48 -12.58 8.26 -6.25
C GLY A 48 -12.51 9.67 -5.67
N ILE A 49 -12.73 10.67 -6.49
CA ILE A 49 -12.69 12.09 -6.07
C ILE A 49 -13.57 12.94 -6.98
N ARG A 50 -14.26 13.91 -6.41
CA ARG A 50 -14.94 14.95 -7.18
C ARG A 50 -13.96 15.98 -7.68
N VAL A 51 -13.97 16.23 -8.98
CA VAL A 51 -13.12 17.20 -9.65
C VAL A 51 -13.97 18.19 -10.46
N ARG A 52 -13.36 19.26 -10.91
CA ARG A 52 -13.98 20.22 -11.84
C ARG A 52 -14.14 19.52 -13.19
N SER A 53 -15.27 19.74 -13.85
CA SER A 53 -15.61 19.28 -15.19
C SER A 53 -15.78 20.46 -16.14
N ASN A 54 -15.55 20.21 -17.42
CA ASN A 54 -15.87 21.13 -18.51
C ASN A 54 -17.34 21.03 -18.97
N ARG A 55 -18.08 20.02 -18.45
CA ARG A 55 -19.49 19.83 -18.84
C ARG A 55 -20.31 21.08 -18.56
N PRO A 56 -21.09 21.59 -19.53
CA PRO A 56 -21.98 22.72 -19.33
C PRO A 56 -22.99 22.43 -18.21
N LEU A 57 -23.24 23.42 -17.38
CA LEU A 57 -24.31 23.29 -16.38
C LEU A 57 -25.66 23.15 -17.11
N PRO A 58 -26.56 22.29 -16.62
CA PRO A 58 -27.91 22.22 -17.18
C PRO A 58 -28.54 23.59 -17.12
N THR A 59 -28.90 24.14 -18.28
CA THR A 59 -29.67 25.39 -18.38
C THR A 59 -31.00 25.14 -17.65
N LYS A 60 -31.27 25.93 -16.60
CA LYS A 60 -32.61 25.97 -16.02
C LYS A 60 -33.54 26.45 -17.09
N THR A 61 -34.26 25.56 -17.74
CA THR A 61 -35.41 25.91 -18.55
C THR A 61 -36.48 26.43 -17.58
N GLU A 62 -36.54 27.72 -17.39
CA GLU A 62 -37.68 28.36 -16.75
C GLU A 62 -38.88 28.13 -17.66
N HIS A 63 -39.74 27.22 -17.26
CA HIS A 63 -41.09 27.13 -17.81
C HIS A 63 -41.87 28.35 -17.37
N SER A 64 -41.79 29.44 -18.13
CA SER A 64 -42.81 30.46 -18.21
C SER A 64 -43.20 30.62 -19.66
N VAL A 65 -44.08 29.76 -20.12
CA VAL A 65 -44.77 29.95 -21.41
C VAL A 65 -45.93 30.92 -21.16
N ASP A 66 -45.66 32.22 -21.38
CA ASP A 66 -46.71 33.14 -21.72
C ASP A 66 -46.91 33.09 -23.23
N ARG A 67 -47.99 32.46 -23.65
CA ARG A 67 -48.50 32.48 -25.02
C ARG A 67 -49.03 33.85 -25.33
N LYS A 68 -48.32 34.64 -26.17
CA LYS A 68 -48.99 35.56 -27.10
C LYS A 68 -48.21 35.61 -28.38
N SER A 69 -48.89 35.13 -29.40
CA SER A 69 -48.73 35.25 -30.86
C SER A 69 -47.66 36.23 -31.36
N GLU A 70 -46.77 35.71 -32.28
CA GLU A 70 -46.55 36.38 -33.54
C GLU A 70 -45.80 35.48 -34.53
N LYS A 71 -46.37 35.46 -35.74
CA LYS A 71 -45.94 35.01 -37.07
C LYS A 71 -44.58 34.34 -37.27
N CYS A 72 -44.70 33.16 -37.90
CA CYS A 72 -43.69 32.43 -38.63
C CYS A 72 -42.91 33.29 -39.63
N THR A 73 -41.57 33.29 -39.52
CA THR A 73 -40.65 33.44 -40.63
C THR A 73 -39.76 32.21 -40.66
N GLU A 74 -39.81 31.48 -41.76
CA GLU A 74 -38.95 30.35 -42.07
C GLU A 74 -37.49 30.80 -42.16
N GLY A 75 -36.59 29.96 -41.60
CA GLY A 75 -35.21 29.92 -42.00
C GLY A 75 -34.18 30.44 -40.99
N SER A 76 -33.96 29.72 -39.89
CA SER A 76 -32.63 29.53 -39.34
C SER A 76 -32.68 28.32 -38.43
N LEU A 77 -32.26 27.17 -38.90
CA LEU A 77 -31.89 26.05 -38.07
C LEU A 77 -30.68 26.51 -37.26
N LEU A 78 -30.93 26.94 -36.01
CA LEU A 78 -29.84 27.04 -35.02
C LEU A 78 -29.24 25.65 -34.90
N PRO A 79 -27.91 25.50 -35.02
CA PRO A 79 -27.28 24.19 -34.80
C PRO A 79 -27.67 23.71 -33.40
N THR A 80 -28.24 22.51 -33.32
CA THR A 80 -28.39 21.82 -32.05
C THR A 80 -27.05 21.86 -31.34
N PRO A 81 -26.99 22.26 -30.06
CA PRO A 81 -25.73 22.19 -29.30
C PRO A 81 -25.15 20.79 -29.49
N ALA A 82 -23.89 20.72 -29.93
CA ALA A 82 -23.19 19.45 -30.04
C ALA A 82 -23.28 18.76 -28.68
N GLU A 83 -23.66 17.49 -28.71
CA GLU A 83 -23.72 16.70 -27.48
C GLU A 83 -22.33 16.61 -26.87
N PHE A 84 -22.20 16.94 -25.58
CA PHE A 84 -20.93 16.92 -24.86
C PHE A 84 -20.40 15.49 -24.75
N ASP A 85 -19.23 15.24 -25.33
CA ASP A 85 -18.53 13.98 -25.23
C ASP A 85 -17.71 13.93 -23.94
N ASP A 86 -18.04 12.96 -23.07
CA ASP A 86 -17.44 12.81 -21.74
C ASP A 86 -15.93 12.50 -21.75
N VAL A 87 -15.35 12.17 -22.88
CA VAL A 87 -13.94 11.82 -23.03
C VAL A 87 -13.17 12.93 -23.76
N THR A 88 -13.69 13.40 -24.90
CA THR A 88 -12.96 14.33 -25.76
C THR A 88 -13.11 15.79 -25.34
N ASP A 89 -14.27 16.18 -24.79
CA ASP A 89 -14.57 17.56 -24.38
C ASP A 89 -14.23 17.83 -22.91
N GLU A 90 -13.98 16.75 -22.14
CA GLU A 90 -13.66 16.86 -20.72
C GLU A 90 -12.20 17.29 -20.48
N VAL A 91 -11.92 17.75 -19.27
CA VAL A 91 -10.56 18.11 -18.82
C VAL A 91 -9.63 16.90 -18.99
N PRO A 92 -8.46 17.03 -19.64
CA PRO A 92 -7.52 15.93 -19.80
C PRO A 92 -6.81 15.61 -18.48
N TYR A 93 -7.54 14.96 -17.54
CA TYR A 93 -7.09 14.72 -16.16
C TYR A 93 -5.78 13.96 -16.07
N VAL A 94 -5.61 12.89 -16.84
CA VAL A 94 -4.39 12.06 -16.83
C VAL A 94 -3.17 12.91 -17.17
N GLN A 95 -3.28 13.71 -18.21
CA GLN A 95 -2.20 14.58 -18.70
C GLN A 95 -1.85 15.67 -17.68
N ASN A 96 -2.87 16.39 -17.20
CA ASN A 96 -2.69 17.50 -16.29
C ASN A 96 -2.13 17.05 -14.94
N LEU A 97 -2.63 15.94 -14.39
CA LEU A 97 -2.15 15.41 -13.13
C LEU A 97 -0.71 14.87 -13.25
N ASN A 98 -0.35 14.19 -14.34
CA ASN A 98 1.00 13.67 -14.53
C ASN A 98 2.06 14.76 -14.70
N ARG A 99 1.67 15.97 -15.11
CA ARG A 99 2.58 17.16 -15.15
C ARG A 99 2.85 17.73 -13.76
N LEU A 100 1.90 17.60 -12.84
CA LEU A 100 1.97 18.18 -11.50
C LEU A 100 2.53 17.20 -10.46
N LEU A 101 2.30 15.90 -10.63
CA LEU A 101 2.70 14.87 -9.68
C LEU A 101 4.20 14.58 -9.75
N PRO A 102 4.83 14.22 -8.60
CA PRO A 102 6.22 13.81 -8.57
C PRO A 102 6.45 12.55 -9.42
N PRO A 103 7.69 12.28 -9.87
CA PRO A 103 7.96 11.21 -10.83
C PRO A 103 7.60 9.79 -10.37
N ASP A 104 7.47 9.55 -9.09
CA ASP A 104 7.09 8.28 -8.47
C ASP A 104 5.58 8.07 -8.35
N ILE A 105 4.75 9.07 -8.75
CA ILE A 105 3.30 8.98 -8.79
C ILE A 105 2.82 9.25 -10.21
N ARG A 106 2.09 8.30 -10.79
CA ARG A 106 1.54 8.42 -12.15
C ARG A 106 0.08 7.98 -12.19
N ILE A 107 -0.73 8.80 -12.86
CA ILE A 107 -2.11 8.45 -13.21
C ILE A 107 -2.05 7.70 -14.54
N LEU A 108 -2.60 6.50 -14.55
CA LEU A 108 -2.59 5.60 -15.71
C LEU A 108 -3.86 5.74 -16.54
N ALA A 109 -4.99 5.90 -15.86
CA ALA A 109 -6.32 5.97 -16.46
C ALA A 109 -7.28 6.74 -15.56
N TRP A 110 -8.43 7.09 -16.09
CA TRP A 110 -9.56 7.63 -15.36
C TRP A 110 -10.87 7.00 -15.83
N ALA A 111 -11.92 7.04 -15.03
CA ALA A 111 -13.25 6.56 -15.41
C ALA A 111 -14.18 7.77 -15.56
N PRO A 112 -14.68 8.08 -16.78
CA PRO A 112 -15.47 9.28 -17.06
C PRO A 112 -16.85 9.24 -16.39
N SER A 113 -17.47 8.08 -16.31
CA SER A 113 -18.85 7.91 -15.85
C SER A 113 -18.98 6.85 -14.75
N PRO A 114 -18.34 7.04 -13.58
CA PRO A 114 -18.54 6.10 -12.47
C PRO A 114 -19.97 6.21 -11.93
N PRO A 115 -20.51 5.16 -11.26
CA PRO A 115 -21.81 5.24 -10.61
C PRO A 115 -21.94 6.45 -9.68
N PRO A 116 -23.13 7.07 -9.56
CA PRO A 116 -23.31 8.33 -8.78
C PRO A 116 -22.79 8.26 -7.34
N ASP A 117 -22.96 7.11 -6.68
CA ASP A 117 -22.53 6.86 -5.30
C ASP A 117 -21.22 6.08 -5.22
N PHE A 118 -20.39 6.12 -6.27
CA PHE A 118 -19.15 5.37 -6.33
C PHE A 118 -18.20 5.72 -5.19
N SER A 119 -17.72 4.70 -4.52
CA SER A 119 -16.65 4.81 -3.54
C SER A 119 -15.56 3.79 -3.85
N ALA A 120 -14.37 4.25 -4.20
CA ALA A 120 -13.23 3.38 -4.46
C ALA A 120 -12.96 2.39 -3.30
N ARG A 121 -13.31 2.76 -2.08
CA ARG A 121 -13.16 1.90 -0.91
C ARG A 121 -14.22 0.80 -0.82
N PHE A 122 -15.49 1.13 -1.01
CA PHE A 122 -16.61 0.22 -0.71
C PHE A 122 -17.04 -0.60 -1.93
N ASN A 123 -16.89 -0.06 -3.13
CA ASN A 123 -17.15 -0.79 -4.37
C ASN A 123 -16.04 -1.80 -4.70
N CYS A 124 -14.82 -1.60 -4.19
CA CYS A 124 -13.71 -2.53 -4.39
C CYS A 124 -13.98 -3.88 -3.73
N ARG A 125 -14.12 -4.94 -4.53
CA ARG A 125 -14.46 -6.31 -4.13
C ARG A 125 -13.26 -7.16 -3.73
N GLY A 126 -12.08 -6.80 -4.21
CA GLY A 126 -10.86 -7.54 -3.90
C GLY A 126 -9.61 -6.69 -4.06
N ARG A 127 -8.55 -7.10 -3.38
CA ARG A 127 -7.20 -6.50 -3.48
C ARG A 127 -6.22 -7.60 -3.71
N HIS A 128 -5.26 -7.31 -4.56
CA HIS A 128 -4.16 -8.18 -4.90
C HIS A 128 -2.86 -7.56 -4.41
N TYR A 129 -2.06 -8.31 -3.68
CA TYR A 129 -0.76 -7.90 -3.20
C TYR A 129 0.32 -8.85 -3.68
N LYS A 130 1.51 -8.31 -3.96
CA LYS A 130 2.73 -9.08 -4.16
C LYS A 130 3.79 -8.59 -3.18
N TYR A 131 4.44 -9.51 -2.50
CA TYR A 131 5.57 -9.22 -1.62
C TYR A 131 6.81 -9.88 -2.20
N PHE A 132 7.76 -9.08 -2.69
CA PHE A 132 8.95 -9.56 -3.37
C PHE A 132 10.07 -9.89 -2.40
N PHE A 133 10.88 -10.91 -2.70
CA PHE A 133 12.06 -11.27 -1.92
C PHE A 133 13.04 -12.09 -2.75
N SER A 134 14.33 -12.05 -2.38
CA SER A 134 15.40 -12.84 -3.02
C SER A 134 15.63 -14.16 -2.29
N ASN A 135 16.15 -15.13 -3.00
CA ASN A 135 16.71 -16.35 -2.42
C ASN A 135 18.07 -16.65 -3.06
N PRO A 136 19.20 -16.53 -2.34
CA PRO A 136 19.27 -16.25 -0.89
C PRO A 136 18.73 -14.87 -0.49
N ALA A 137 18.12 -14.79 0.71
CA ALA A 137 17.54 -13.57 1.26
C ALA A 137 18.60 -12.61 1.82
N ILE A 138 19.76 -13.13 2.20
CA ILE A 138 20.94 -12.40 2.68
C ILE A 138 22.18 -12.99 2.05
N PRO A 139 23.29 -12.24 1.97
CA PRO A 139 24.57 -12.78 1.50
C PRO A 139 24.97 -14.01 2.31
N PRO A 140 25.47 -15.06 1.65
CA PRO A 140 25.94 -16.26 2.34
C PRO A 140 26.97 -15.91 3.42
N ARG A 141 26.81 -16.49 4.59
CA ARG A 141 27.69 -16.30 5.75
C ARG A 141 28.09 -17.63 6.33
N THR A 142 29.29 -17.69 6.91
CA THR A 142 29.69 -18.82 7.74
C THR A 142 28.92 -18.76 9.06
N GLY A 143 28.03 -19.72 9.32
CA GLY A 143 27.22 -19.75 10.54
C GLY A 143 25.96 -20.59 10.41
N ALA A 144 25.00 -20.35 11.31
CA ALA A 144 23.79 -21.17 11.44
C ALA A 144 22.78 -21.00 10.27
N PHE A 145 22.87 -19.91 9.50
CA PHE A 145 21.99 -19.64 8.35
C PHE A 145 22.79 -19.15 7.17
N ASP A 146 22.73 -19.88 6.07
CA ASP A 146 23.47 -19.62 4.81
C ASP A 146 22.79 -18.60 3.90
N GLY A 147 21.69 -18.00 4.35
CA GLY A 147 20.89 -17.05 3.59
C GLY A 147 19.79 -17.65 2.74
N LYS A 148 19.79 -18.98 2.55
CA LYS A 148 18.81 -19.68 1.70
C LYS A 148 17.51 -19.97 2.43
N LEU A 149 16.41 -19.57 1.81
CA LEU A 149 15.07 -19.89 2.29
C LEU A 149 14.59 -21.21 1.68
N ASP A 150 13.89 -22.01 2.50
CA ASP A 150 13.23 -23.24 2.07
C ASP A 150 11.92 -22.90 1.35
N ILE A 151 12.00 -22.66 0.04
CA ILE A 151 10.86 -22.27 -0.79
C ILE A 151 9.76 -23.33 -0.79
N PRO A 152 10.05 -24.66 -0.89
CA PRO A 152 9.02 -25.68 -0.77
C PRO A 152 8.17 -25.58 0.51
N ARG A 153 8.81 -25.38 1.67
CA ARG A 153 8.10 -25.21 2.96
C ARG A 153 7.28 -23.92 2.99
N MET A 154 7.79 -22.83 2.41
CA MET A 154 7.05 -21.58 2.29
C MET A 154 5.82 -21.73 1.38
N ARG A 155 5.94 -22.49 0.28
CA ARG A 155 4.83 -22.80 -0.62
C ARG A 155 3.74 -23.60 0.08
N GLU A 156 4.10 -24.66 0.78
CA GLU A 156 3.17 -25.42 1.61
C GLU A 156 2.45 -24.50 2.60
N ALA A 157 3.21 -23.76 3.38
CA ALA A 157 2.69 -22.85 4.39
C ALA A 157 1.72 -21.78 3.82
N ALA A 158 2.03 -21.22 2.66
CA ALA A 158 1.20 -20.23 2.00
C ALA A 158 -0.22 -20.77 1.69
N THR A 159 -0.36 -22.06 1.37
CA THR A 159 -1.67 -22.65 1.11
C THR A 159 -2.62 -22.64 2.31
N TYR A 160 -2.08 -22.59 3.53
CA TYR A 160 -2.89 -22.61 4.74
C TYR A 160 -3.63 -21.30 5.02
N PHE A 161 -3.31 -20.24 4.28
CA PHE A 161 -4.06 -18.98 4.32
C PHE A 161 -5.31 -18.97 3.44
N LEU A 162 -5.49 -19.94 2.57
CA LEU A 162 -6.64 -19.97 1.64
C LEU A 162 -7.96 -20.14 2.40
N GLY A 163 -8.99 -19.46 1.90
CA GLY A 163 -10.34 -19.52 2.46
C GLY A 163 -10.64 -18.41 3.47
N GLU A 164 -11.69 -18.61 4.25
CA GLU A 164 -12.15 -17.65 5.26
C GLU A 164 -11.60 -18.01 6.64
N HIS A 165 -10.81 -17.10 7.22
CA HIS A 165 -10.22 -17.25 8.54
C HIS A 165 -10.29 -15.97 9.37
N ASP A 166 -10.13 -16.11 10.69
CA ASP A 166 -9.91 -14.99 11.60
C ASP A 166 -8.41 -14.68 11.67
N TYR A 167 -8.01 -13.52 11.13
CA TYR A 167 -6.62 -13.08 11.01
C TYR A 167 -6.15 -12.20 12.16
N ARG A 168 -6.80 -12.23 13.36
CA ARG A 168 -6.38 -11.39 14.51
C ARG A 168 -4.94 -11.60 14.94
N ASN A 169 -4.39 -12.80 14.74
CA ASN A 169 -3.00 -13.12 15.05
C ASN A 169 -2.02 -12.70 13.96
N PHE A 170 -2.51 -12.25 12.80
CA PHE A 170 -1.74 -11.79 11.64
C PHE A 170 -1.94 -10.32 11.32
N CYS A 171 -2.35 -9.49 12.25
CA CYS A 171 -2.53 -8.07 12.00
C CYS A 171 -2.00 -7.22 13.15
N LYS A 172 -1.83 -5.92 12.90
CA LYS A 172 -1.61 -4.94 13.96
C LYS A 172 -2.96 -4.61 14.60
N LEU A 173 -3.04 -4.83 15.90
CA LEU A 173 -4.22 -4.47 16.68
C LEU A 173 -4.18 -2.98 17.00
N ASP A 174 -5.22 -2.26 16.60
CA ASP A 174 -5.40 -0.83 16.88
C ASP A 174 -6.70 -0.60 17.65
N PRO A 175 -6.61 -0.43 18.97
CA PRO A 175 -7.80 -0.21 19.79
C PRO A 175 -8.57 1.07 19.43
N SER A 176 -7.92 2.06 18.78
CA SER A 176 -8.60 3.29 18.36
C SER A 176 -9.68 3.04 17.31
N LYS A 177 -9.57 1.97 16.56
CA LYS A 177 -10.49 1.59 15.49
C LYS A 177 -11.67 0.74 15.98
N GLN A 178 -11.61 0.23 17.21
CA GLN A 178 -12.66 -0.60 17.82
C GLN A 178 -13.12 -1.78 16.94
N ILE A 179 -12.18 -2.38 16.18
CA ILE A 179 -12.47 -3.50 15.27
C ILE A 179 -12.77 -4.75 16.10
N ASN A 180 -13.89 -5.42 15.79
CA ASN A 180 -14.31 -6.68 16.41
C ASN A 180 -14.34 -7.84 15.40
N ASN A 181 -14.41 -7.55 14.10
CA ASN A 181 -14.43 -8.56 13.05
C ASN A 181 -13.07 -8.64 12.33
N PHE A 182 -12.35 -9.74 12.57
CA PHE A 182 -11.04 -10.04 11.95
C PHE A 182 -11.14 -11.09 10.84
N ARG A 183 -12.34 -11.57 10.50
CA ARG A 183 -12.53 -12.56 9.43
C ARG A 183 -12.30 -11.92 8.07
N ARG A 184 -11.50 -12.59 7.23
CA ARG A 184 -11.21 -12.19 5.85
C ARG A 184 -11.17 -13.43 4.97
N ILE A 185 -11.49 -13.25 3.70
CA ILE A 185 -11.45 -14.32 2.71
C ILE A 185 -10.22 -14.10 1.84
N ILE A 186 -9.36 -15.11 1.77
CA ILE A 186 -8.21 -15.15 0.87
C ILE A 186 -8.54 -16.09 -0.29
N TYR A 187 -8.48 -15.57 -1.50
CA TYR A 187 -8.80 -16.28 -2.74
C TYR A 187 -7.58 -16.94 -3.34
N GLU A 188 -6.41 -16.30 -3.26
CA GLU A 188 -5.14 -16.79 -3.75
C GLU A 188 -4.04 -16.55 -2.72
N SER A 189 -3.18 -17.54 -2.55
CA SER A 189 -2.03 -17.48 -1.65
C SER A 189 -0.99 -18.47 -2.12
N SER A 190 0.10 -17.99 -2.73
CA SER A 190 1.17 -18.81 -3.29
C SER A 190 2.53 -18.12 -3.23
N ILE A 191 3.62 -18.90 -3.31
CA ILE A 191 4.98 -18.40 -3.49
C ILE A 191 5.42 -18.75 -4.92
N GLU A 192 5.70 -17.73 -5.71
CA GLU A 192 6.04 -17.86 -7.12
C GLU A 192 7.41 -17.29 -7.42
N GLU A 193 8.09 -17.86 -8.40
CA GLU A 193 9.35 -17.32 -8.92
C GLU A 193 9.05 -16.20 -9.92
N VAL A 194 9.77 -15.09 -9.83
CA VAL A 194 9.66 -14.01 -10.81
C VAL A 194 10.20 -14.53 -12.14
N PRO A 195 9.44 -14.47 -13.25
CA PRO A 195 9.91 -14.92 -14.56
C PRO A 195 11.22 -14.23 -14.94
N THR A 196 12.16 -15.01 -15.43
CA THR A 196 13.53 -14.54 -15.75
C THR A 196 13.53 -13.36 -16.73
N ALA A 197 12.59 -13.32 -17.69
CA ALA A 197 12.44 -12.18 -18.61
C ALA A 197 12.08 -10.86 -17.90
N ALA A 198 11.42 -10.90 -16.73
CA ALA A 198 11.11 -9.74 -15.92
C ALA A 198 12.21 -9.41 -14.87
N ALA A 199 13.02 -10.41 -14.53
CA ALA A 199 14.14 -10.26 -13.59
C ALA A 199 15.46 -9.86 -14.28
N THR A 200 15.57 -10.10 -15.57
CA THR A 200 16.81 -9.89 -16.33
C THR A 200 16.69 -8.75 -17.32
N GLY A 201 16.98 -7.56 -16.84
CA GLY A 201 17.56 -6.56 -17.76
C GLY A 201 18.99 -6.89 -18.18
N THR A 202 19.64 -7.88 -17.59
CA THR A 202 21.05 -8.17 -17.92
C THR A 202 21.42 -9.57 -17.46
N THR A 203 21.64 -10.46 -18.38
CA THR A 203 22.53 -11.61 -18.18
C THR A 203 23.95 -11.09 -18.18
N VAL A 204 24.45 -10.65 -17.05
CA VAL A 204 25.90 -10.60 -16.87
C VAL A 204 26.34 -12.04 -16.58
N SER A 205 26.62 -12.78 -17.62
CA SER A 205 27.38 -14.04 -17.53
C SER A 205 28.80 -13.69 -17.18
N THR A 206 29.08 -13.46 -15.93
CA THR A 206 30.42 -13.65 -15.40
C THR A 206 30.55 -15.11 -15.02
N ASP A 207 31.57 -15.73 -15.58
CA ASP A 207 31.96 -17.11 -15.42
C ASP A 207 32.41 -17.38 -13.96
N THR A 208 31.44 -17.41 -13.06
CA THR A 208 31.65 -17.75 -11.65
C THR A 208 30.49 -18.63 -11.15
N THR A 209 30.85 -19.71 -10.54
CA THR A 209 30.10 -20.83 -10.00
C THR A 209 28.99 -20.49 -8.98
N GLN A 210 28.63 -19.23 -8.82
CA GLN A 210 27.52 -18.79 -7.98
C GLN A 210 26.37 -18.28 -8.84
N SER A 211 25.28 -19.04 -8.89
CA SER A 211 24.05 -18.62 -9.54
C SER A 211 23.52 -17.31 -8.89
N SER A 212 23.19 -16.32 -9.73
CA SER A 212 22.56 -15.08 -9.27
C SER A 212 21.37 -15.36 -8.38
N PRO A 213 21.11 -14.53 -7.34
CA PRO A 213 19.95 -14.71 -6.47
C PRO A 213 18.67 -14.75 -7.29
N LYS A 214 17.85 -15.78 -7.09
CA LYS A 214 16.53 -15.85 -7.70
C LYS A 214 15.58 -14.93 -6.95
N MET A 215 14.69 -14.28 -7.70
CA MET A 215 13.62 -13.45 -7.13
C MET A 215 12.33 -14.24 -7.04
N TYR A 216 11.64 -14.10 -5.93
CA TYR A 216 10.33 -14.69 -5.65
C TYR A 216 9.35 -13.62 -5.20
N TYR A 217 8.06 -13.95 -5.24
CA TYR A 217 7.04 -13.13 -4.61
C TYR A 217 5.97 -13.99 -3.93
N PHE A 218 5.48 -13.49 -2.81
CA PHE A 218 4.26 -13.99 -2.19
C PHE A 218 3.07 -13.36 -2.90
N ASN A 219 2.31 -14.16 -3.62
CA ASN A 219 1.10 -13.78 -4.35
C ASN A 219 -0.09 -13.91 -3.42
N LEU A 220 -0.84 -12.83 -3.22
CA LEU A 220 -1.93 -12.83 -2.25
C LEU A 220 -3.12 -12.02 -2.76
N ARG A 221 -4.27 -12.67 -3.01
CA ARG A 221 -5.52 -12.03 -3.38
C ARG A 221 -6.60 -12.33 -2.36
N GLY A 222 -7.34 -11.31 -1.93
CA GLY A 222 -8.42 -11.47 -0.95
C GLY A 222 -9.46 -10.38 -1.04
N SER A 223 -10.58 -10.56 -0.35
CA SER A 223 -11.69 -9.60 -0.32
C SER A 223 -11.29 -8.26 0.30
N ALA A 224 -10.60 -8.32 1.41
CA ALA A 224 -10.07 -7.18 2.15
C ALA A 224 -8.94 -7.64 3.07
N PHE A 225 -8.16 -6.69 3.57
CA PHE A 225 -7.06 -6.95 4.48
C PHE A 225 -7.14 -6.09 5.73
N LEU A 226 -6.71 -6.64 6.85
CA LEU A 226 -6.53 -5.94 8.11
C LEU A 226 -5.23 -5.11 8.07
N TRP A 227 -5.09 -4.21 9.02
CA TRP A 227 -3.91 -3.37 9.11
C TRP A 227 -2.64 -4.20 9.29
N HIS A 228 -1.67 -4.01 8.40
CA HIS A 228 -0.40 -4.74 8.31
C HIS A 228 -0.53 -6.27 8.10
N GLN A 229 -1.71 -6.78 7.69
CA GLN A 229 -1.95 -8.22 7.61
C GLN A 229 -0.94 -8.94 6.71
N VAL A 230 -0.72 -8.46 5.49
CA VAL A 230 0.20 -9.09 4.53
C VAL A 230 1.62 -9.16 5.08
N ARG A 231 2.09 -8.10 5.72
CA ARG A 231 3.43 -8.03 6.34
C ARG A 231 3.59 -9.01 7.51
N HIS A 232 2.54 -9.21 8.31
CA HIS A 232 2.55 -10.21 9.38
C HIS A 232 2.52 -11.65 8.84
N MET A 233 1.75 -11.90 7.77
CA MET A 233 1.75 -13.20 7.09
C MET A 233 3.14 -13.52 6.53
N MET A 234 3.76 -12.56 5.85
CA MET A 234 5.10 -12.71 5.28
C MET A 234 6.17 -12.94 6.34
N ALA A 235 6.08 -12.27 7.50
CA ALA A 235 7.01 -12.48 8.61
C ALA A 235 7.02 -13.95 9.08
N ILE A 236 5.84 -14.58 9.18
CA ILE A 236 5.76 -16.01 9.55
C ILE A 236 6.31 -16.89 8.42
N LEU A 237 6.02 -16.56 7.14
CA LEU A 237 6.59 -17.30 6.02
C LEU A 237 8.12 -17.23 5.99
N PHE A 238 8.74 -16.10 6.34
CA PHE A 238 10.19 -16.00 6.47
C PHE A 238 10.75 -16.88 7.58
N LEU A 239 10.09 -16.97 8.73
CA LEU A 239 10.52 -17.88 9.81
C LEU A 239 10.44 -19.35 9.38
N ILE A 240 9.41 -19.71 8.61
CA ILE A 240 9.27 -21.06 8.05
C ILE A 240 10.35 -21.31 6.99
N GLY A 241 10.59 -20.35 6.10
CA GLY A 241 11.67 -20.43 5.10
C GLY A 241 13.07 -20.57 5.72
N GLN A 242 13.30 -19.95 6.87
CA GLN A 242 14.52 -20.10 7.66
C GLN A 242 14.58 -21.40 8.48
N ARG A 243 13.55 -22.25 8.40
CA ARG A 243 13.40 -23.49 9.21
C ARG A 243 13.39 -23.26 10.73
N LEU A 244 12.99 -22.06 11.16
CA LEU A 244 12.81 -21.71 12.57
C LEU A 244 11.43 -22.10 13.09
N GLU A 245 10.46 -22.23 12.17
CA GLU A 245 9.09 -22.66 12.45
C GLU A 245 8.64 -23.74 11.46
N GLU A 246 7.70 -24.58 11.90
CA GLU A 246 7.04 -25.54 11.03
C GLU A 246 5.89 -24.87 10.26
N PRO A 247 5.57 -25.31 9.03
CA PRO A 247 4.43 -24.78 8.26
C PRO A 247 3.11 -24.81 9.05
N SER A 248 2.91 -25.79 9.90
CA SER A 248 1.72 -25.97 10.75
C SER A 248 1.46 -24.81 11.71
N VAL A 249 2.47 -23.99 12.05
CA VAL A 249 2.32 -22.82 12.93
C VAL A 249 1.25 -21.85 12.41
N ILE A 250 1.05 -21.78 11.08
CA ILE A 250 -0.01 -20.94 10.48
C ILE A 250 -1.39 -21.46 10.91
N LYS A 251 -1.62 -22.78 10.86
CA LYS A 251 -2.89 -23.38 11.29
C LYS A 251 -3.14 -23.13 12.78
N GLU A 252 -2.09 -23.19 13.60
CA GLU A 252 -2.20 -22.88 15.03
C GLU A 252 -2.57 -21.42 15.27
N LEU A 253 -1.95 -20.49 14.54
CA LEU A 253 -2.26 -19.06 14.65
C LEU A 253 -3.64 -18.71 14.12
N LEU A 254 -4.16 -19.41 13.10
CA LEU A 254 -5.51 -19.25 12.57
C LEU A 254 -6.57 -19.86 13.50
N ASN A 255 -6.20 -20.83 14.34
CA ASN A 255 -7.11 -21.38 15.36
C ASN A 255 -7.23 -20.43 16.55
N THR A 256 -8.11 -19.45 16.42
CA THR A 256 -8.31 -18.41 17.44
C THR A 256 -9.11 -18.89 18.66
N GLU A 257 -9.73 -20.05 18.61
CA GLU A 257 -10.35 -20.69 19.78
C GLU A 257 -9.27 -21.14 20.76
N LYS A 258 -8.24 -21.83 20.26
CA LYS A 258 -7.09 -22.26 21.07
C LYS A 258 -6.10 -21.11 21.33
N ASN A 259 -5.94 -20.20 20.37
CA ASN A 259 -4.97 -19.11 20.41
C ASN A 259 -5.64 -17.73 20.24
N PRO A 260 -6.45 -17.28 21.20
CA PRO A 260 -7.24 -16.04 21.08
C PRO A 260 -6.39 -14.77 21.17
N ARG A 261 -5.12 -14.87 21.56
CA ARG A 261 -4.20 -13.73 21.77
C ARG A 261 -2.99 -13.84 20.87
N LYS A 262 -2.72 -12.77 20.12
CA LYS A 262 -1.58 -12.69 19.21
C LYS A 262 -0.26 -12.86 19.95
N PRO A 263 0.66 -13.74 19.49
CA PRO A 263 2.04 -13.74 19.95
C PRO A 263 2.76 -12.43 19.56
N GLN A 264 3.76 -12.04 20.34
CA GLN A 264 4.61 -10.91 20.01
C GLN A 264 5.64 -11.32 18.96
N TYR A 265 5.52 -10.75 17.76
CA TYR A 265 6.51 -10.86 16.70
C TYR A 265 6.47 -9.64 15.80
N GLU A 266 7.57 -9.37 15.17
CA GLU A 266 7.73 -8.24 14.28
C GLU A 266 7.17 -8.58 12.90
N MET A 267 6.69 -7.57 12.18
CA MET A 267 6.20 -7.72 10.82
C MET A 267 7.34 -7.60 9.82
N ALA A 268 7.16 -8.13 8.63
CA ALA A 268 8.09 -7.96 7.52
C ALA A 268 8.19 -6.50 7.07
N ASP A 269 9.28 -6.17 6.39
CA ASP A 269 9.56 -4.83 5.86
C ASP A 269 8.47 -4.33 4.90
N ASP A 270 8.29 -3.04 4.77
CA ASP A 270 7.25 -2.45 3.90
C ASP A 270 7.70 -2.26 2.45
N MET A 271 8.98 -2.02 2.23
CA MET A 271 9.53 -1.68 0.92
C MET A 271 9.22 -2.72 -0.18
N PRO A 272 9.30 -4.05 0.09
CA PRO A 272 9.03 -5.05 -0.94
C PRO A 272 7.53 -5.30 -1.21
N LEU A 273 6.64 -4.71 -0.42
CA LEU A 273 5.19 -4.90 -0.56
C LEU A 273 4.62 -3.97 -1.62
N VAL A 274 3.83 -4.53 -2.53
CA VAL A 274 3.13 -3.78 -3.58
C VAL A 274 1.64 -4.14 -3.58
N LEU A 275 0.78 -3.13 -3.49
CA LEU A 275 -0.62 -3.27 -3.88
C LEU A 275 -0.64 -3.39 -5.41
N TRP A 276 -0.80 -4.62 -5.88
CA TRP A 276 -0.65 -4.96 -7.30
C TRP A 276 -1.87 -4.53 -8.10
N ASP A 277 -3.07 -4.80 -7.57
CA ASP A 277 -4.32 -4.49 -8.24
C ASP A 277 -5.51 -4.37 -7.27
N CYS A 278 -6.59 -3.70 -7.73
CA CYS A 278 -7.87 -3.57 -7.05
C CYS A 278 -9.00 -3.99 -7.99
N TYR A 279 -9.87 -4.89 -7.55
CA TYR A 279 -10.94 -5.45 -8.37
C TYR A 279 -12.28 -4.81 -8.04
N PHE A 280 -12.97 -4.38 -9.07
CA PHE A 280 -14.33 -3.84 -9.04
C PHE A 280 -15.27 -4.78 -9.78
N PRO A 281 -16.59 -4.68 -9.59
CA PRO A 281 -17.56 -5.40 -10.43
C PRO A 281 -17.32 -5.10 -11.91
N GLU A 282 -17.52 -6.12 -12.74
CA GLU A 282 -17.38 -5.98 -14.19
C GLU A 282 -18.39 -4.96 -14.72
N GLY A 283 -17.93 -4.05 -15.59
CA GLY A 283 -18.75 -2.98 -16.16
C GLY A 283 -19.10 -1.83 -15.21
N GLU A 284 -18.58 -1.81 -13.98
CA GLU A 284 -18.81 -0.68 -13.06
C GLU A 284 -17.93 0.54 -13.37
N LEU A 285 -16.75 0.31 -13.94
CA LEU A 285 -15.78 1.33 -14.32
C LEU A 285 -15.27 1.08 -15.73
N ASP A 286 -15.55 2.02 -16.62
CA ASP A 286 -14.97 2.05 -17.96
C ASP A 286 -13.71 2.92 -17.91
N TRP A 287 -12.56 2.30 -18.13
CA TRP A 287 -11.26 2.97 -17.97
C TRP A 287 -10.79 3.61 -19.26
N GLU A 288 -10.65 4.95 -19.23
CA GLU A 288 -10.01 5.72 -20.28
C GLU A 288 -8.53 5.99 -19.95
N TYR A 289 -7.66 5.55 -20.85
CA TYR A 289 -6.20 5.62 -20.70
C TYR A 289 -5.59 6.94 -21.21
N GLY A 290 -6.42 7.93 -21.46
CA GLY A 290 -6.03 9.24 -21.99
C GLY A 290 -5.70 9.22 -23.46
N ASN A 291 -5.81 10.39 -24.11
CA ASN A 291 -5.52 10.54 -25.53
C ASN A 291 -4.06 10.18 -25.84
N THR A 292 -3.87 9.49 -26.92
CA THR A 292 -2.62 8.86 -27.38
C THR A 292 -1.43 9.82 -27.55
N VAL A 293 -1.67 11.11 -27.54
CA VAL A 293 -0.64 12.14 -27.80
C VAL A 293 0.37 12.28 -26.65
N ASP A 294 -0.03 11.98 -25.41
CA ASP A 294 0.86 12.11 -24.24
C ASP A 294 1.39 10.77 -23.70
N LYS A 295 1.13 9.68 -24.41
CA LYS A 295 1.67 8.35 -24.04
C LYS A 295 3.20 8.34 -23.99
N ARG A 296 3.86 9.19 -24.76
CA ARG A 296 5.32 9.31 -24.71
C ARG A 296 5.81 9.80 -23.35
N GLY A 297 5.23 10.87 -22.81
CA GLY A 297 5.67 11.42 -21.52
C GLY A 297 5.52 10.45 -20.35
N LEU A 298 4.43 9.67 -20.29
CA LEU A 298 4.24 8.62 -19.29
C LEU A 298 5.22 7.46 -19.49
N VAL A 299 5.32 6.95 -20.72
CA VAL A 299 6.23 5.84 -21.07
C VAL A 299 7.67 6.24 -20.83
N ASP A 300 8.08 7.42 -21.29
CA ASP A 300 9.45 7.92 -21.10
C ASP A 300 9.79 8.09 -19.61
N THR A 301 8.88 8.59 -18.80
CA THR A 301 9.10 8.74 -17.36
C THR A 301 9.26 7.40 -16.67
N VAL A 302 8.40 6.43 -16.98
CA VAL A 302 8.49 5.07 -16.42
C VAL A 302 9.77 4.37 -16.89
N TRP A 303 10.09 4.51 -18.18
CA TRP A 303 11.31 3.95 -18.77
C TRP A 303 12.58 4.54 -18.12
N MET A 304 12.64 5.85 -17.94
CA MET A 304 13.76 6.53 -17.26
C MET A 304 13.97 6.01 -15.84
N GLY A 305 12.87 5.82 -15.09
CA GLY A 305 12.91 5.22 -13.75
C GLY A 305 13.45 3.79 -13.75
N TRP A 306 12.96 2.97 -14.69
CA TRP A 306 13.45 1.61 -14.89
C TRP A 306 14.95 1.60 -15.29
N HIS A 307 15.35 2.42 -16.27
CA HIS A 307 16.73 2.52 -16.72
C HIS A 307 17.69 2.90 -15.58
N LYS A 308 17.31 3.90 -14.79
CA LYS A 308 18.09 4.28 -13.60
C LYS A 308 18.24 3.11 -12.62
N ALA A 309 17.16 2.38 -12.35
CA ALA A 309 17.20 1.22 -11.46
C ALA A 309 18.12 0.11 -11.99
N GLN A 310 18.14 -0.13 -13.33
CA GLN A 310 19.05 -1.08 -13.96
C GLN A 310 20.52 -0.67 -13.79
N LEU A 311 20.84 0.60 -14.01
CA LEU A 311 22.21 1.12 -13.80
C LEU A 311 22.62 0.99 -12.33
N ASP A 312 21.75 1.36 -11.39
CA ASP A 312 22.00 1.21 -9.95
C ASP A 312 22.25 -0.26 -9.56
N GLN A 313 21.50 -1.19 -10.15
CA GLN A 313 21.69 -2.64 -9.94
C GLN A 313 23.08 -3.09 -10.41
N ILE A 314 23.48 -2.71 -11.62
CA ILE A 314 24.78 -3.09 -12.19
C ILE A 314 25.94 -2.54 -11.33
N LEU A 315 25.87 -1.27 -10.94
CA LEU A 315 26.89 -0.62 -10.13
C LEU A 315 27.01 -1.29 -8.74
N ARG A 316 25.88 -1.63 -8.13
CA ARG A 316 25.84 -2.31 -6.81
C ARG A 316 26.35 -3.74 -6.91
N ALA A 317 26.03 -4.46 -7.99
CA ALA A 317 26.53 -5.80 -8.24
C ALA A 317 28.06 -5.79 -8.40
N GLY A 318 28.61 -4.91 -9.24
CA GLY A 318 30.06 -4.77 -9.40
C GLY A 318 30.79 -4.40 -8.10
N LEU A 319 30.19 -3.52 -7.28
CA LEU A 319 30.76 -3.22 -5.97
C LEU A 319 30.71 -4.43 -5.02
N ALA A 320 29.64 -5.23 -5.06
CA ALA A 320 29.53 -6.43 -4.25
C ALA A 320 30.60 -7.47 -4.62
N ASP A 321 30.88 -7.65 -5.92
CA ASP A 321 31.92 -8.54 -6.43
C ASP A 321 33.32 -8.10 -5.94
N ILE A 322 33.62 -6.80 -6.00
CA ILE A 322 34.88 -6.24 -5.48
C ILE A 322 35.03 -6.51 -3.98
N VAL A 323 33.94 -6.29 -3.20
CA VAL A 323 33.93 -6.51 -1.74
C VAL A 323 34.15 -8.00 -1.42
N GLU A 324 33.54 -8.90 -2.18
CA GLU A 324 33.70 -10.36 -1.97
C GLU A 324 35.13 -10.79 -2.28
N ASP A 325 35.75 -10.25 -3.33
CA ASP A 325 37.15 -10.46 -3.69
C ASP A 325 38.12 -10.04 -2.55
N TYR A 326 37.86 -8.85 -1.96
CA TYR A 326 38.64 -8.39 -0.79
C TYR A 326 38.44 -9.31 0.41
N LYS A 327 37.23 -9.78 0.65
CA LYS A 327 36.94 -10.70 1.74
C LYS A 327 37.67 -12.02 1.58
N GLN A 328 37.70 -12.60 0.37
CA GLN A 328 38.45 -13.82 0.07
C GLN A 328 39.93 -13.63 0.31
N LYS A 329 40.51 -12.54 -0.18
CA LYS A 329 41.94 -12.19 0.05
C LYS A 329 42.26 -12.00 1.55
N ALA A 330 41.36 -11.37 2.29
CA ALA A 330 41.51 -11.17 3.73
C ALA A 330 41.44 -12.48 4.52
N VAL A 331 40.56 -13.40 4.14
CA VAL A 331 40.44 -14.72 4.75
C VAL A 331 41.73 -15.55 4.54
N VAL A 332 42.29 -15.50 3.35
CA VAL A 332 43.56 -16.18 3.04
C VAL A 332 44.71 -15.59 3.87
N ALA A 333 44.72 -14.27 4.12
CA ALA A 333 45.74 -13.59 4.92
C ALA A 333 45.61 -13.75 6.45
N ALA A 334 44.40 -14.08 6.94
CA ALA A 334 44.07 -14.09 8.36
C ALA A 334 43.91 -15.50 8.97
N VAL A 335 44.78 -16.45 8.57
CA VAL A 335 44.82 -17.79 9.20
C VAL A 335 45.54 -17.68 10.56
N ASP A 336 44.90 -17.05 11.54
CA ASP A 336 45.24 -17.19 12.96
C ASP A 336 44.12 -18.00 13.67
N PRO A 337 44.40 -19.28 14.00
CA PRO A 337 43.37 -20.17 14.58
C PRO A 337 42.83 -19.69 15.94
N LYS A 338 43.53 -18.78 16.61
CA LYS A 338 43.15 -18.32 17.96
C LYS A 338 42.10 -17.19 17.95
N ARG A 339 41.91 -16.47 16.83
CA ARG A 339 40.90 -15.41 16.71
C ARG A 339 39.50 -15.93 16.39
N ALA A 340 39.42 -17.12 15.80
CA ALA A 340 38.17 -17.75 15.39
C ALA A 340 37.30 -18.28 16.56
N SER A 341 37.86 -18.37 17.77
CA SER A 341 37.15 -18.98 18.92
C SER A 341 36.31 -18.00 19.75
N ASN A 342 36.53 -16.70 19.65
CA ASN A 342 35.83 -15.70 20.48
C ASN A 342 34.58 -15.05 19.84
N GLU A 343 34.31 -15.28 18.55
CA GLU A 343 33.16 -14.70 17.87
C GLU A 343 31.91 -15.61 17.79
N ARG A 344 31.92 -16.77 18.48
CA ARG A 344 30.76 -17.67 18.52
C ARG A 344 29.67 -17.25 19.51
N GLN A 345 29.38 -15.96 19.67
CA GLN A 345 28.05 -15.58 20.15
C GLN A 345 27.07 -15.87 19.01
N GLN A 346 26.18 -16.85 19.24
CA GLN A 346 25.14 -17.26 18.30
C GLN A 346 24.21 -16.10 18.00
N HIS A 347 24.58 -15.29 17.02
CA HIS A 347 23.67 -14.28 16.45
C HIS A 347 22.78 -14.98 15.43
N HIS A 348 21.47 -15.03 15.70
CA HIS A 348 20.51 -15.41 14.68
C HIS A 348 20.17 -14.21 13.83
N ILE A 349 20.21 -14.36 12.51
CA ILE A 349 19.72 -13.35 11.58
C ILE A 349 18.28 -13.72 11.29
N LEU A 350 17.34 -12.83 11.60
CA LEU A 350 15.97 -12.96 11.16
C LEU A 350 15.81 -12.18 9.85
N VAL A 351 15.30 -12.87 8.82
CA VAL A 351 14.95 -12.25 7.55
C VAL A 351 13.63 -11.52 7.72
N ASP A 352 13.61 -10.24 7.40
CA ASP A 352 12.42 -9.39 7.42
C ASP A 352 11.99 -8.90 6.02
N GLY A 353 12.75 -9.27 4.99
CA GLY A 353 12.54 -8.85 3.61
C GLY A 353 13.16 -7.50 3.24
N GLY A 354 13.66 -6.75 4.22
CA GLY A 354 14.35 -5.49 4.04
C GLY A 354 15.84 -5.58 4.42
N ASN A 355 16.25 -4.67 5.29
CA ASN A 355 17.64 -4.49 5.68
C ASN A 355 18.10 -5.34 6.86
N LYS A 356 17.53 -6.51 7.09
CA LYS A 356 17.93 -7.53 8.07
C LYS A 356 17.85 -7.12 9.55
N MET A 357 17.28 -7.96 10.33
CA MET A 357 17.32 -7.90 11.77
C MET A 357 18.36 -8.88 12.33
N LEU A 358 19.39 -8.35 12.99
CA LEU A 358 20.29 -9.13 13.81
C LEU A 358 19.62 -9.40 15.15
N HIS A 359 19.19 -10.63 15.37
CA HIS A 359 18.64 -11.04 16.66
C HIS A 359 19.77 -11.59 17.53
N ARG A 360 19.97 -10.99 18.70
CA ARG A 360 20.94 -11.47 19.68
C ARG A 360 20.22 -12.44 20.62
N GLY A 361 20.78 -13.66 20.74
CA GLY A 361 20.27 -14.68 21.65
C GLY A 361 19.63 -15.87 20.94
N LYS A 362 19.12 -16.82 21.73
CA LYS A 362 18.46 -18.03 21.23
C LYS A 362 17.09 -17.68 20.64
N TYR A 363 16.77 -18.25 19.48
CA TYR A 363 15.44 -18.12 18.89
C TYR A 363 14.38 -18.71 19.81
N VAL A 364 13.30 -17.98 20.02
CA VAL A 364 12.13 -18.45 20.78
C VAL A 364 11.00 -18.71 19.80
N PRO A 365 10.47 -19.95 19.72
CA PRO A 365 9.34 -20.29 18.86
C PRO A 365 8.15 -19.37 19.07
N ILE A 366 7.42 -19.05 17.99
CA ILE A 366 6.30 -18.08 18.01
C ILE A 366 5.27 -18.43 19.08
N MET A 367 4.93 -19.73 19.19
CA MET A 367 3.90 -20.18 20.13
C MET A 367 4.34 -20.09 21.61
N GLN A 368 5.64 -19.97 21.88
CA GLN A 368 6.20 -19.81 23.22
C GLN A 368 6.42 -18.36 23.62
N ARG A 369 6.27 -17.41 22.67
CA ARG A 369 6.48 -15.99 22.94
C ARG A 369 5.37 -15.39 23.81
N PRO A 370 5.66 -14.31 24.54
CA PRO A 370 4.64 -13.54 25.23
C PRO A 370 3.46 -13.20 24.32
N ARG A 371 2.25 -13.25 24.86
CA ARG A 371 1.02 -12.93 24.14
C ARG A 371 0.61 -11.49 24.38
N MET A 372 0.07 -10.85 23.37
CA MET A 372 -0.62 -9.55 23.53
C MET A 372 -1.87 -9.74 24.39
N GLU A 373 -2.39 -8.66 24.94
CA GLU A 373 -3.69 -8.69 25.61
C GLU A 373 -4.81 -9.07 24.61
N HIS A 374 -5.89 -9.60 25.15
CA HIS A 374 -7.05 -9.93 24.33
C HIS A 374 -7.65 -8.66 23.71
N VAL A 375 -8.15 -8.74 22.48
CA VAL A 375 -8.67 -7.60 21.72
C VAL A 375 -9.74 -6.82 22.49
N HIS A 376 -10.66 -7.53 23.16
CA HIS A 376 -11.72 -6.89 23.95
C HIS A 376 -11.14 -6.04 25.09
N VAL A 377 -10.11 -6.56 25.78
CA VAL A 377 -9.45 -5.84 26.85
C VAL A 377 -8.73 -4.59 26.34
N LEU A 378 -8.05 -4.71 25.19
CA LEU A 378 -7.39 -3.57 24.54
C LEU A 378 -8.41 -2.49 24.14
N ASN A 379 -9.53 -2.90 23.53
CA ASN A 379 -10.59 -1.99 23.10
C ASN A 379 -11.27 -1.31 24.30
N GLU A 380 -11.50 -2.03 25.37
CA GLU A 380 -12.09 -1.50 26.61
C GLU A 380 -11.15 -0.52 27.31
N LYS A 381 -9.86 -0.87 27.48
CA LYS A 381 -8.85 0.04 28.02
C LYS A 381 -8.77 1.36 27.24
N TYR A 382 -8.89 1.28 25.91
CA TYR A 382 -8.89 2.47 25.07
C TYR A 382 -10.13 3.34 25.27
N ARG A 383 -11.33 2.73 25.34
CA ARG A 383 -12.60 3.45 25.65
C ARG A 383 -12.53 4.15 27.00
N ASN A 384 -12.03 3.46 28.02
CA ASN A 384 -11.93 4.01 29.36
C ASN A 384 -10.91 5.17 29.50
N LYS A 385 -9.86 5.16 28.64
CA LYS A 385 -8.85 6.25 28.60
C LYS A 385 -9.34 7.49 27.86
N LYS A 386 -10.32 7.35 26.98
CA LYS A 386 -10.99 8.44 26.26
C LYS A 386 -12.49 8.32 26.51
N PRO A 387 -12.99 8.74 27.71
CA PRO A 387 -14.43 8.86 27.90
C PRO A 387 -14.96 9.82 26.84
N GLU A 388 -16.00 9.40 26.21
CA GLU A 388 -16.62 9.92 25.00
C GLU A 388 -16.63 11.44 24.86
N LYS A 389 -16.02 11.91 23.76
CA LYS A 389 -16.61 12.99 22.97
C LYS A 389 -17.77 12.42 22.13
N VAL A 390 -18.65 11.67 22.76
CA VAL A 390 -19.93 11.22 22.20
C VAL A 390 -20.99 12.00 22.94
N GLY A 391 -21.47 13.01 22.33
CA GLY A 391 -22.59 13.76 22.85
C GLY A 391 -22.60 15.17 22.30
N GLY A 392 -23.35 15.38 21.26
CA GLY A 392 -23.82 16.71 20.98
C GLY A 392 -23.49 17.26 19.63
N LYS A 393 -24.29 16.91 18.67
CA LYS A 393 -24.91 17.85 17.72
C LYS A 393 -26.11 17.17 17.05
N GLY A 394 -27.01 16.65 17.86
CA GLY A 394 -28.39 16.53 17.48
C GLY A 394 -29.11 17.83 17.90
N LYS A 395 -29.14 18.83 17.06
CA LYS A 395 -30.07 19.94 17.21
C LYS A 395 -31.44 19.41 16.88
N THR A 396 -32.16 18.96 17.90
CA THR A 396 -33.62 18.86 17.86
C THR A 396 -34.17 20.26 17.66
N ARG A 397 -34.72 20.54 16.50
CA ARG A 397 -35.63 21.65 16.28
C ARG A 397 -36.90 21.30 17.06
N SER A 398 -37.11 21.96 18.21
CA SER A 398 -38.43 21.99 18.88
C SER A 398 -39.38 22.77 17.98
N ALA A 399 -40.38 22.09 17.50
CA ALA A 399 -41.56 22.76 16.91
C ALA A 399 -42.24 23.58 17.99
N CYS A 400 -42.30 24.87 17.80
CA CYS A 400 -43.19 25.75 18.57
C CYS A 400 -44.62 25.55 18.02
N GLU A 401 -45.43 24.77 18.72
CA GLU A 401 -46.88 24.85 18.57
C GLU A 401 -47.36 26.11 19.26
N GLY A 402 -47.78 27.08 18.45
CA GLY A 402 -48.53 28.25 18.90
C GLY A 402 -49.97 27.92 19.09
N GLY A 403 -50.35 27.69 20.32
CA GLY A 403 -51.78 27.66 20.70
C GLY A 403 -52.34 29.10 20.84
N SER A 404 -53.24 29.47 19.94
CA SER A 404 -54.03 30.67 20.01
C SER A 404 -55.32 30.32 20.75
N SER A 405 -55.53 30.85 21.94
CA SER A 405 -56.82 30.87 22.60
C SER A 405 -57.43 32.28 22.56
N CYS A 406 -58.48 32.43 21.76
CA CYS A 406 -59.41 33.56 21.85
C CYS A 406 -60.23 33.44 23.10
N HIS A 407 -60.37 34.53 23.85
CA HIS A 407 -61.54 34.79 24.67
C HIS A 407 -61.86 36.28 24.65
N SER A 408 -63.13 36.54 24.23
CA SER A 408 -64.02 37.71 24.42
C SER A 408 -63.65 38.97 23.68
#